data_9769df0057807fcca7f4a6df88e35122
#
_entry.id   9769df0057807fcca7f4a6df88e35122
#
_cell.length_a   1.000
_cell.length_b   1.000
_cell.length_c   1.000
_cell.angle_alpha   90.00
_cell.angle_beta   90.00
_cell.angle_gamma   90.00
#
_symmetry.space_group_name_H-M   'P 1'
#
loop_
_entity.id
_entity.type
_entity.pdbx_description
1 polymer ?
#
loop_
_entity_poly.entity_id
_entity_poly.type
_entity_poly.pdbx_seq_one_letter_code
_entity_poly.pdbx_strand_id
1 'polypeptide(L)'
;SGDWSSDVCSSDLELKRLACEADLLVAAVGKRHMVTADWVKPGAVVVDVGIHREPPAPGSTKNRITGDVDFEAVRHVASAITPVPGGVGPMTVAMVVLSTVIAAERQSAAVRV
;
A
#
# COMPACT_ATOMS: atom_id res chain seq x y z
N SER A 1 -12.51 -12.63 19.02
CA SER A 1 -13.44 -12.18 18.03
C SER A 1 -12.79 -12.15 16.65
N GLY A 2 -13.50 -12.62 15.68
CA GLY A 2 -13.01 -12.68 14.31
C GLY A 2 -13.14 -11.37 13.53
N ASP A 3 -13.72 -10.33 14.09
CA ASP A 3 -14.05 -9.11 13.37
C ASP A 3 -13.13 -7.94 13.72
N TRP A 4 -11.84 -8.19 13.60
CA TRP A 4 -10.82 -7.17 13.86
C TRP A 4 -10.92 -5.98 12.90
N SER A 5 -11.42 -6.16 11.70
CA SER A 5 -11.55 -5.07 10.72
C SER A 5 -12.59 -4.03 11.14
N SER A 6 -13.70 -4.45 11.75
CA SER A 6 -14.68 -3.54 12.34
C SER A 6 -14.08 -2.75 13.50
N ASP A 7 -13.32 -3.40 14.37
CA ASP A 7 -12.69 -2.77 15.52
C ASP A 7 -11.68 -1.71 15.07
N VAL A 8 -10.90 -2.02 14.04
CA VAL A 8 -9.89 -1.10 13.50
C VAL A 8 -10.55 0.12 12.83
N CYS A 9 -11.69 -0.06 12.17
CA CYS A 9 -12.38 1.03 11.48
C CYS A 9 -13.28 1.87 12.38
N SER A 10 -13.45 1.50 13.65
CA SER A 10 -14.38 2.16 14.55
C SER A 10 -13.93 3.54 15.03
N SER A 11 -12.63 3.85 14.95
CA SER A 11 -12.07 5.12 15.39
C SER A 11 -10.79 5.46 14.63
N ASP A 12 -10.81 6.58 13.92
CA ASP A 12 -9.63 7.08 13.20
C ASP A 12 -8.47 7.39 14.16
N LEU A 13 -8.76 7.86 15.36
CA LEU A 13 -7.74 8.15 16.37
C LEU A 13 -7.04 6.88 16.86
N GLU A 14 -7.79 5.83 17.09
CA GLU A 14 -7.22 4.54 17.49
C GLU A 14 -6.44 3.89 16.36
N LEU A 15 -6.94 3.96 15.14
CA LEU A 15 -6.26 3.48 13.95
C LEU A 15 -4.91 4.20 13.77
N LYS A 16 -4.92 5.51 13.92
CA LYS A 16 -3.72 6.32 13.84
C LYS A 16 -2.70 5.95 14.92
N ARG A 17 -3.15 5.73 16.15
CA ARG A 17 -2.28 5.30 17.24
C ARG A 17 -1.61 3.97 16.95
N LEU A 18 -2.36 2.99 16.43
CA LEU A 18 -1.83 1.69 16.04
C LEU A 18 -0.84 1.81 14.88
N ALA A 19 -1.15 2.65 13.90
CA ALA A 19 -0.27 2.90 12.77
C ALA A 19 1.08 3.47 13.22
N CYS A 20 1.08 4.36 14.22
CA CYS A 20 2.31 4.93 14.76
C CYS A 20 3.18 3.94 15.53
N GLU A 21 2.67 2.78 15.87
CA GLU A 21 3.44 1.71 16.53
C GLU A 21 4.06 0.73 15.53
N ALA A 22 3.63 0.75 14.28
CA ALA A 22 4.04 -0.22 13.28
C ALA A 22 5.44 0.06 12.73
N ASP A 23 6.26 -0.97 12.67
CA ASP A 23 7.56 -0.92 12.00
C ASP A 23 7.41 -1.07 10.48
N LEU A 24 6.37 -1.78 10.05
CA LEU A 24 5.96 -1.92 8.65
C LEU A 24 4.49 -1.51 8.54
N LEU A 25 4.23 -0.46 7.80
CA LEU A 25 2.88 0.06 7.58
C LEU A 25 2.47 -0.16 6.13
N VAL A 26 1.38 -0.89 5.93
CA VAL A 26 0.78 -1.09 4.60
C VAL A 26 -0.48 -0.25 4.50
N ALA A 27 -0.49 0.72 3.61
CA ALA A 27 -1.63 1.61 3.38
C ALA A 27 -2.46 1.12 2.20
N ALA A 28 -3.68 0.67 2.48
CA ALA A 28 -4.63 0.16 1.50
C ALA A 28 -6.05 0.59 1.89
N VAL A 29 -6.25 1.89 2.14
CA VAL A 29 -7.51 2.42 2.67
C VAL A 29 -8.44 2.98 1.58
N GLY A 30 -7.90 3.25 0.39
CA GLY A 30 -8.68 3.80 -0.71
C GLY A 30 -9.03 5.28 -0.55
N LYS A 31 -8.33 6.00 0.32
CA LYS A 31 -8.51 7.44 0.54
C LYS A 31 -7.21 8.18 0.27
N ARG A 32 -7.26 9.09 -0.69
CA ARG A 32 -6.09 9.85 -1.12
C ARG A 32 -5.45 10.60 0.05
N HIS A 33 -4.15 10.39 0.23
CA HIS A 33 -3.34 11.09 1.22
C HIS A 33 -3.87 11.03 2.66
N MET A 34 -4.64 10.00 2.99
CA MET A 34 -5.12 9.81 4.36
C MET A 34 -3.97 9.59 5.33
N VAL A 35 -2.92 8.89 4.91
CA VAL A 35 -1.75 8.61 5.73
C VAL A 35 -0.75 9.74 5.57
N THR A 36 -0.68 10.58 6.57
CA THR A 36 0.26 11.71 6.65
C THR A 36 1.46 11.34 7.54
N ALA A 37 2.43 12.24 7.67
CA ALA A 37 3.66 11.97 8.43
C ALA A 37 3.40 11.61 9.90
N ASP A 38 2.34 12.14 10.48
CA ASP A 38 1.95 11.89 11.86
C ASP A 38 1.27 10.50 12.09
N TRP A 39 1.05 9.74 11.01
CA TRP A 39 0.59 8.35 11.06
C TRP A 39 1.75 7.34 11.09
N VAL A 40 2.97 7.79 10.86
CA VAL A 40 4.12 6.93 10.60
C VAL A 40 5.13 7.06 11.73
N LYS A 41 5.51 5.91 12.29
CA LYS A 41 6.61 5.85 13.24
C LYS A 41 7.92 6.24 12.55
N PRO A 42 8.73 7.12 13.15
CA PRO A 42 10.04 7.44 12.57
C PRO A 42 10.87 6.17 12.33
N GLY A 43 11.38 6.04 11.11
CA GLY A 43 12.15 4.87 10.70
C GLY A 43 11.34 3.68 10.19
N ALA A 44 10.02 3.76 10.18
CA ALA A 44 9.16 2.68 9.67
C ALA A 44 9.31 2.50 8.16
N VAL A 45 9.00 1.30 7.69
CA VAL A 45 8.86 1.00 6.27
C VAL A 45 7.40 1.17 5.87
N VAL A 46 7.13 1.89 4.79
CA VAL A 46 5.77 2.18 4.35
C VAL A 46 5.54 1.61 2.96
N VAL A 47 4.47 0.84 2.81
CA VAL A 47 4.04 0.28 1.53
C VAL A 47 2.69 0.89 1.17
N ASP A 48 2.64 1.65 0.08
CA ASP A 48 1.42 2.32 -0.38
C ASP A 48 0.79 1.53 -1.52
N VAL A 49 -0.37 0.94 -1.25
CA VAL A 49 -1.15 0.15 -2.22
C VAL A 49 -2.18 1.02 -2.94
N GLY A 50 -2.46 2.22 -2.43
CA GLY A 50 -3.46 3.11 -2.99
C GLY A 50 -3.12 3.59 -4.40
N ILE A 51 -4.15 3.79 -5.23
CA ILE A 51 -4.03 4.38 -6.56
C ILE A 51 -5.19 5.33 -6.77
N HIS A 52 -4.87 6.61 -6.94
CA HIS A 52 -5.84 7.66 -7.21
C HIS A 52 -5.41 8.45 -8.43
N ARG A 53 -6.34 8.65 -9.36
CA ARG A 53 -6.09 9.46 -10.54
C ARG A 53 -6.53 10.89 -10.28
N GLU A 54 -5.63 11.82 -10.49
CA GLU A 54 -5.89 13.23 -10.33
C GLU A 54 -5.86 13.95 -11.68
N PRO A 55 -6.62 15.07 -11.80
CA PRO A 55 -6.54 15.90 -12.98
C PRO A 55 -5.10 16.36 -13.24
N PRO A 56 -4.75 16.65 -14.50
CA PRO A 56 -3.44 17.21 -14.81
C PRO A 56 -3.17 18.50 -14.05
N ALA A 57 -1.92 18.70 -13.65
CA ALA A 57 -1.50 19.99 -13.11
C ALA A 57 -1.62 21.09 -14.20
N PRO A 58 -1.75 22.37 -13.81
CA PRO A 58 -1.75 23.46 -14.78
C PRO A 58 -0.54 23.37 -15.72
N GLY A 59 -0.79 23.37 -17.03
CA GLY A 59 0.25 23.23 -18.04
C GLY A 59 0.64 21.81 -18.42
N SER A 60 -0.02 20.81 -17.85
CA SER A 60 0.23 19.39 -18.16
C SER A 60 -1.02 18.75 -18.77
N THR A 61 -0.82 17.81 -19.68
CA THR A 61 -1.91 17.02 -20.28
C THR A 61 -2.04 15.63 -19.67
N LYS A 62 -1.10 15.22 -18.79
CA LYS A 62 -1.07 13.90 -18.20
C LYS A 62 -1.72 13.90 -16.83
N ASN A 63 -2.61 12.96 -16.61
CA ASN A 63 -3.17 12.71 -15.27
C ASN A 63 -2.05 12.31 -14.30
N ARG A 64 -2.17 12.78 -13.08
CA ARG A 64 -1.27 12.40 -11.99
C ARG A 64 -1.85 11.18 -11.28
N ILE A 65 -0.96 10.32 -10.83
CA ILE A 65 -1.34 9.15 -10.02
C ILE A 65 -0.70 9.33 -8.66
N THR A 66 -1.53 9.23 -7.62
CA THR A 66 -1.10 9.32 -6.23
C THR A 66 -1.63 8.13 -5.44
N GLY A 67 -1.13 7.92 -4.23
CA GLY A 67 -1.56 6.85 -3.35
C GLY A 67 -2.35 7.34 -2.15
N ASP A 68 -2.50 6.45 -1.18
CA ASP A 68 -3.13 6.73 0.10
C ASP A 68 -2.21 7.48 1.06
N VAL A 69 -0.90 7.47 0.78
CA VAL A 69 0.11 8.10 1.62
C VAL A 69 0.53 9.44 1.02
N ASP A 70 0.67 10.45 1.87
CA ASP A 70 1.30 11.71 1.49
C ASP A 70 2.82 11.49 1.36
N PHE A 71 3.24 11.10 0.15
CA PHE A 71 4.60 10.68 -0.14
C PHE A 71 5.64 11.73 0.26
N GLU A 72 5.39 12.99 -0.09
CA GLU A 72 6.36 14.07 0.16
C GLU A 72 6.62 14.30 1.65
N ALA A 73 5.60 14.17 2.48
CA ALA A 73 5.74 14.31 3.93
C ALA A 73 6.33 13.05 4.57
N VAL A 74 5.82 11.88 4.19
CA VAL A 74 6.18 10.60 4.82
C VAL A 74 7.60 10.16 4.46
N ARG A 75 8.09 10.49 3.26
CA ARG A 75 9.46 10.12 2.84
C ARG A 75 10.54 10.65 3.77
N HIS A 76 10.27 11.71 4.50
CA HIS A 76 11.23 12.29 5.46
C HIS A 76 11.20 11.60 6.83
N VAL A 77 10.16 10.83 7.12
CA VAL A 77 9.96 10.14 8.39
C VAL A 77 10.26 8.65 8.26
N ALA A 78 9.84 8.03 7.18
CA ALA A 78 10.04 6.61 6.91
C ALA A 78 11.49 6.31 6.54
N SER A 79 11.96 5.11 6.88
CA SER A 79 13.27 4.62 6.42
C SER A 79 13.21 4.17 4.96
N ALA A 80 12.04 3.68 4.52
CA ALA A 80 11.78 3.29 3.14
C ALA A 80 10.30 3.48 2.84
N ILE A 81 9.99 3.87 1.64
CA ILE A 81 8.59 4.04 1.19
C ILE A 81 8.49 3.68 -0.30
N THR A 82 7.43 2.96 -0.66
CA THR A 82 7.16 2.66 -2.05
C THR A 82 6.57 3.87 -2.77
N PRO A 83 7.02 4.17 -4.00
CA PRO A 83 6.42 5.24 -4.78
C PRO A 83 5.07 4.82 -5.38
N VAL A 84 4.27 5.79 -5.76
CA VAL A 84 3.06 5.60 -6.57
C VAL A 84 3.08 6.65 -7.68
N PRO A 85 3.08 6.25 -8.95
CA PRO A 85 3.14 4.87 -9.48
C PRO A 85 4.55 4.28 -9.44
N GLY A 86 4.67 3.00 -9.78
CA GLY A 86 5.95 2.32 -9.94
C GLY A 86 6.42 1.52 -8.73
N GLY A 87 5.61 1.44 -7.67
CA GLY A 87 5.90 0.65 -6.47
C GLY A 87 5.21 -0.71 -6.47
N VAL A 88 4.08 -0.80 -5.79
CA VAL A 88 3.32 -2.05 -5.61
C VAL A 88 2.74 -2.58 -6.92
N GLY A 89 2.31 -1.72 -7.84
CA GLY A 89 1.72 -2.13 -9.11
C GLY A 89 2.57 -3.14 -9.88
N PRO A 90 3.82 -2.80 -10.24
CA PRO A 90 4.71 -3.74 -10.91
C PRO A 90 4.96 -5.04 -10.14
N MET A 91 5.04 -4.97 -8.82
CA MET A 91 5.19 -6.16 -7.96
C MET A 91 3.95 -7.04 -7.99
N THR A 92 2.76 -6.45 -8.05
CA THR A 92 1.51 -7.19 -8.17
C THR A 92 1.51 -8.03 -9.47
N VAL A 93 1.90 -7.42 -10.58
CA VAL A 93 2.01 -8.12 -11.87
C VAL A 93 3.02 -9.27 -11.78
N ALA A 94 4.20 -9.02 -11.22
CA ALA A 94 5.23 -10.03 -11.05
C ALA A 94 4.74 -11.19 -10.19
N MET A 95 4.04 -10.91 -9.11
CA MET A 95 3.52 -11.94 -8.21
C MET A 95 2.38 -12.74 -8.83
N VAL A 96 1.55 -12.14 -9.68
CA VAL A 96 0.53 -12.88 -10.44
C VAL A 96 1.19 -13.90 -11.36
N VAL A 97 2.23 -13.51 -12.08
CA VAL A 97 2.97 -14.43 -12.96
C VAL A 97 3.61 -15.56 -12.16
N LEU A 98 4.30 -15.24 -11.08
CA LEU A 98 4.96 -16.22 -10.21
C LEU A 98 3.93 -17.20 -9.61
N SER A 99 2.83 -16.67 -9.08
CA SER A 99 1.78 -17.50 -8.48
C SER A 99 1.11 -18.42 -9.49
N THR A 100 0.96 -17.97 -10.73
CA THR A 100 0.43 -18.78 -11.82
C THR A 100 1.35 -19.95 -12.16
N VAL A 101 2.65 -19.70 -12.23
CA VAL A 101 3.66 -20.75 -12.49
C VAL A 101 3.67 -21.77 -11.35
N ILE A 102 3.65 -21.31 -10.10
CA ILE A 102 3.62 -22.19 -8.93
C ILE A 102 2.35 -23.05 -8.92
N ALA A 103 1.20 -22.46 -9.23
CA ALA A 103 -0.05 -23.19 -9.32
C ALA A 103 -0.02 -24.28 -10.42
N ALA A 104 0.54 -23.94 -11.57
CA ALA A 104 0.70 -24.89 -12.68
C ALA A 104 1.63 -26.06 -12.30
N GLU A 105 2.74 -25.77 -11.62
CA GLU A 105 3.65 -26.81 -11.12
C GLU A 105 2.99 -27.74 -10.13
N ARG A 106 2.20 -27.20 -9.20
CA ARG A 106 1.47 -28.00 -8.20
C ARG A 106 0.40 -28.87 -8.86
N GLN A 107 -0.32 -28.35 -9.85
CA GLN A 107 -1.30 -29.13 -10.61
C GLN A 107 -0.63 -30.26 -11.41
N SER A 108 0.48 -29.99 -12.07
CA SER A 108 1.24 -31.00 -12.81
C SER A 108 1.76 -32.12 -11.88
N ALA A 109 2.26 -31.76 -10.71
CA ALA A 109 2.70 -32.74 -9.73
C ALA A 109 1.53 -33.62 -9.22
N ALA A 110 0.35 -33.05 -9.04
CA ALA A 110 -0.85 -33.79 -8.61
C ALA A 110 -1.35 -34.77 -9.69
N VAL A 111 -1.19 -34.40 -10.96
CA VAL A 111 -1.63 -35.24 -12.10
C VAL A 111 -0.65 -36.37 -12.41
N ARG A 112 0.59 -36.29 -11.97
CA ARG A 112 1.63 -37.29 -12.22
C ARG A 112 1.57 -38.55 -11.33
N VAL A 113 0.47 -38.79 -10.71
CA VAL A 113 0.33 -39.97 -9.85
C VAL A 113 0.13 -41.24 -10.68
#